data_2770963d9a7831461368dd9b3da5676d
#
_entry.id   2770963d9a7831461368dd9b3da5676d
#
_cell.length_a   1.000
_cell.length_b   1.000
_cell.length_c   1.000
_cell.angle_alpha   90.00
_cell.angle_beta   90.00
_cell.angle_gamma   90.00
#
_symmetry.space_group_name_H-M   'P 1'
#
loop_
_entity.id
_entity.type
_entity.pdbx_description
1 polymer ?
#
loop_
_entity_poly.entity_id
_entity_poly.type
_entity_poly.pdbx_seq_one_letter_code
_entity_poly.pdbx_strand_id
1 'polypeptide(L)'
;MITIGQDINRDIEESCDVCVVGSGAGGGAIAAELAEAGVDVVILEEGGYYTSKDFSTDPGVAVPQLYRESGSSVILGKPNIVFSEGRCVGGSTVINGGMCWRTPERVMERWRWEMGLTGFTPDKMDPLFEKV
;
A
#
# COMPACT_ATOMS: atom_id res chain seq x y z
N MET A 1 -5.65 -8.15 -15.09
CA MET A 1 -6.29 -9.45 -14.69
C MET A 1 -6.01 -9.66 -13.20
N ILE A 2 -6.93 -10.24 -12.43
CA ILE A 2 -6.70 -10.60 -11.01
C ILE A 2 -6.79 -12.11 -10.91
N THR A 3 -5.75 -12.73 -10.36
CA THR A 3 -5.72 -14.17 -10.08
C THR A 3 -5.80 -14.38 -8.57
N ILE A 4 -6.81 -15.11 -8.11
CA ILE A 4 -7.03 -15.38 -6.68
C ILE A 4 -6.21 -16.60 -6.29
N GLY A 5 -5.34 -16.48 -5.29
CA GLY A 5 -4.43 -17.55 -4.86
C GLY A 5 -5.12 -18.85 -4.46
N GLN A 6 -6.34 -18.76 -3.91
CA GLN A 6 -7.14 -19.94 -3.55
C GLN A 6 -7.61 -20.76 -4.76
N ASP A 7 -7.67 -20.15 -5.94
CA ASP A 7 -8.06 -20.81 -7.18
C ASP A 7 -6.86 -21.45 -7.91
N ILE A 8 -5.66 -21.20 -7.40
CA ILE A 8 -4.41 -21.75 -7.95
C ILE A 8 -4.19 -23.15 -7.37
N ASN A 9 -4.25 -24.15 -8.22
CA ASN A 9 -4.07 -25.56 -7.88
C ASN A 9 -2.81 -26.19 -8.45
N ARG A 10 -1.92 -25.37 -9.04
CA ARG A 10 -0.65 -25.75 -9.65
C ARG A 10 0.32 -24.58 -9.57
N ASP A 11 1.61 -24.86 -9.73
CA ASP A 11 2.62 -23.80 -9.89
C ASP A 11 2.31 -22.98 -11.14
N ILE A 12 2.44 -21.67 -11.00
CA ILE A 12 2.30 -20.69 -12.08
C ILE A 12 3.67 -20.06 -12.31
N GLU A 13 4.09 -20.03 -13.56
CA GLU A 13 5.27 -19.31 -14.01
C GLU A 13 4.83 -18.25 -15.02
N GLU A 14 5.14 -16.99 -14.73
CA GLU A 14 4.83 -15.87 -15.60
C GLU A 14 6.06 -14.99 -15.79
N SER A 15 6.14 -14.32 -16.94
CA SER A 15 7.19 -13.36 -17.26
C SER A 15 6.61 -11.97 -17.32
N CYS A 16 7.31 -11.00 -16.76
CA CYS A 16 6.95 -9.59 -16.81
C CYS A 16 8.21 -8.73 -16.81
N ASP A 17 8.07 -7.45 -17.16
CA ASP A 17 9.19 -6.50 -17.09
C ASP A 17 9.50 -6.11 -15.65
N VAL A 18 8.46 -5.94 -14.82
CA VAL A 18 8.58 -5.55 -13.42
C VAL A 18 7.62 -6.35 -12.54
N CYS A 19 8.16 -6.99 -11.51
CA CYS A 19 7.38 -7.63 -10.46
C CYS A 19 7.38 -6.75 -9.21
N VAL A 20 6.19 -6.31 -8.78
CA VAL A 20 5.98 -5.52 -7.56
C VAL A 20 5.49 -6.45 -6.46
N VAL A 21 6.16 -6.47 -5.32
CA VAL A 21 5.77 -7.27 -4.15
C VAL A 21 5.05 -6.40 -3.14
N GLY A 22 3.77 -6.68 -2.94
CA GLY A 22 2.85 -5.93 -2.10
C GLY A 22 2.13 -4.81 -2.85
N SER A 23 0.82 -4.72 -2.65
CA SER A 23 -0.07 -3.73 -3.27
C SER A 23 -0.43 -2.55 -2.36
N GLY A 24 0.32 -2.33 -1.28
CA GLY A 24 0.12 -1.20 -0.38
C GLY A 24 0.40 0.16 -1.04
N ALA A 25 0.46 1.24 -0.24
CA ALA A 25 0.61 2.62 -0.72
C ALA A 25 1.76 2.80 -1.72
N GLY A 26 2.94 2.22 -1.45
CA GLY A 26 4.10 2.33 -2.35
C GLY A 26 3.98 1.43 -3.58
N GLY A 27 3.64 0.15 -3.38
CA GLY A 27 3.56 -0.80 -4.48
C GLY A 27 2.43 -0.49 -5.45
N GLY A 28 1.26 -0.10 -4.95
CA GLY A 28 0.14 0.31 -5.79
C GLY A 28 0.47 1.53 -6.64
N ALA A 29 1.08 2.56 -6.03
CA ALA A 29 1.45 3.78 -6.75
C ALA A 29 2.48 3.51 -7.87
N ILE A 30 3.58 2.80 -7.55
CA ILE A 30 4.61 2.53 -8.56
C ILE A 30 4.10 1.61 -9.68
N ALA A 31 3.28 0.61 -9.34
CA ALA A 31 2.72 -0.27 -10.34
C ALA A 31 1.77 0.45 -11.30
N ALA A 32 0.96 1.39 -10.78
CA ALA A 32 0.09 2.21 -11.61
C ALA A 32 0.88 3.08 -12.57
N GLU A 33 1.92 3.78 -12.10
CA GLU A 33 2.79 4.63 -12.93
C GLU A 33 3.50 3.82 -14.02
N LEU A 34 4.03 2.66 -13.68
CA LEU A 34 4.69 1.80 -14.66
C LEU A 34 3.72 1.24 -15.70
N ALA A 35 2.55 0.79 -15.28
CA ALA A 35 1.52 0.28 -16.18
C ALA A 35 0.98 1.36 -17.12
N GLU A 36 0.77 2.61 -16.61
CA GLU A 36 0.41 3.75 -17.45
C GLU A 36 1.50 4.12 -18.46
N ALA A 37 2.77 3.87 -18.13
CA ALA A 37 3.90 4.03 -19.05
C ALA A 37 4.04 2.87 -20.06
N GLY A 38 3.16 1.86 -20.00
CA GLY A 38 3.16 0.73 -20.92
C GLY A 38 4.12 -0.40 -20.55
N VAL A 39 4.64 -0.42 -19.32
CA VAL A 39 5.49 -1.49 -18.79
C VAL A 39 4.61 -2.69 -18.41
N ASP A 40 5.05 -3.90 -18.72
CA ASP A 40 4.37 -5.13 -18.29
C ASP A 40 4.66 -5.39 -16.80
N VAL A 41 3.63 -5.21 -15.96
CA VAL A 41 3.76 -5.24 -14.50
C VAL A 41 2.91 -6.33 -13.89
N VAL A 42 3.53 -7.14 -13.04
CA VAL A 42 2.83 -8.09 -12.16
C VAL A 42 2.94 -7.62 -10.70
N ILE A 43 1.82 -7.63 -9.97
CA ILE A 43 1.80 -7.37 -8.53
C ILE A 43 1.51 -8.68 -7.80
N LEU A 44 2.35 -9.02 -6.84
CA LEU A 44 2.13 -10.14 -5.91
C LEU A 44 1.67 -9.58 -4.57
N GLU A 45 0.45 -9.96 -4.16
CA GLU A 45 -0.13 -9.55 -2.88
C GLU A 45 -0.45 -10.79 -2.04
N GLU A 46 -0.05 -10.78 -0.76
CA GLU A 46 -0.31 -11.91 0.14
C GLU A 46 -1.73 -11.93 0.70
N GLY A 47 -2.36 -10.76 0.78
CA GLY A 47 -3.69 -10.57 1.34
C GLY A 47 -4.81 -10.84 0.34
N GLY A 48 -6.04 -10.90 0.84
CA GLY A 48 -7.22 -11.12 0.02
C GLY A 48 -7.60 -9.90 -0.81
N TYR A 49 -8.30 -10.14 -1.91
CA TYR A 49 -8.95 -9.09 -2.70
C TYR A 49 -10.37 -8.88 -2.19
N TYR A 50 -10.64 -7.68 -1.69
CA TYR A 50 -11.94 -7.29 -1.15
C TYR A 50 -12.44 -6.02 -1.83
N THR A 51 -13.72 -5.99 -2.13
CA THR A 51 -14.42 -4.83 -2.68
C THR A 51 -15.29 -4.17 -1.61
N SER A 52 -15.87 -3.01 -1.92
CA SER A 52 -16.80 -2.34 -1.01
C SER A 52 -18.01 -3.19 -0.57
N LYS A 53 -18.32 -4.24 -1.30
CA LYS A 53 -19.40 -5.19 -0.98
C LYS A 53 -19.00 -6.22 0.09
N ASP A 54 -17.70 -6.43 0.23
CA ASP A 54 -17.11 -7.44 1.13
C ASP A 54 -16.78 -6.84 2.51
N PHE A 55 -16.80 -5.51 2.63
CA PHE A 55 -16.50 -4.83 3.88
C PHE A 55 -17.65 -4.93 4.88
N SER A 56 -17.32 -5.35 6.10
CA SER A 56 -18.26 -5.42 7.21
C SER A 56 -18.08 -4.26 8.17
N THR A 57 -19.18 -3.76 8.71
CA THR A 57 -19.16 -2.79 9.83
C THR A 57 -18.97 -3.47 11.19
N ASP A 58 -19.03 -4.79 11.24
CA ASP A 58 -18.74 -5.59 12.43
C ASP A 58 -17.22 -5.77 12.57
N PRO A 59 -16.59 -5.23 13.62
CA PRO A 59 -15.14 -5.40 13.84
C PRO A 59 -14.73 -6.87 14.01
N GLY A 60 -15.62 -7.72 14.54
CA GLY A 60 -15.39 -9.16 14.69
C GLY A 60 -15.21 -9.87 13.34
N VAL A 61 -15.70 -9.28 12.25
CA VAL A 61 -15.55 -9.77 10.89
C VAL A 61 -14.43 -9.01 10.16
N ALA A 62 -14.47 -7.67 10.21
CA ALA A 62 -13.55 -6.83 9.45
C ALA A 62 -12.09 -6.98 9.89
N VAL A 63 -11.84 -7.07 11.20
CA VAL A 63 -10.46 -7.11 11.70
C VAL A 63 -9.74 -8.42 11.31
N PRO A 64 -10.30 -9.62 11.54
CA PRO A 64 -9.66 -10.84 11.05
C PRO A 64 -9.50 -10.90 9.52
N GLN A 65 -10.41 -10.26 8.78
CA GLN A 65 -10.41 -10.25 7.32
C GLN A 65 -9.32 -9.36 6.72
N LEU A 66 -9.14 -8.15 7.27
CA LEU A 66 -8.36 -7.10 6.64
C LEU A 66 -7.01 -6.85 7.29
N TYR A 67 -6.82 -7.27 8.54
CA TYR A 67 -5.62 -6.97 9.31
C TYR A 67 -4.69 -8.17 9.41
N ARG A 68 -3.40 -7.91 9.37
CA ARG A 68 -2.38 -8.91 9.72
C ARG A 68 -2.53 -9.30 11.19
N GLU A 69 -2.43 -10.61 11.50
CA GLU A 69 -2.54 -11.16 12.85
C GLU A 69 -3.78 -10.62 13.62
N SER A 70 -4.89 -10.39 12.90
CA SER A 70 -6.10 -9.79 13.47
C SER A 70 -5.83 -8.49 14.25
N GLY A 71 -4.91 -7.67 13.74
CA GLY A 71 -4.54 -6.38 14.33
C GLY A 71 -3.64 -6.46 15.56
N SER A 72 -3.02 -7.61 15.83
CA SER A 72 -2.22 -7.85 17.03
C SER A 72 -0.71 -7.92 16.77
N SER A 73 -0.22 -7.26 15.72
CA SER A 73 1.21 -7.17 15.45
C SER A 73 1.94 -6.34 16.52
N VAL A 74 3.13 -6.78 16.94
CA VAL A 74 3.89 -6.15 18.02
C VAL A 74 5.33 -5.90 17.59
N ILE A 75 5.80 -4.67 17.76
CA ILE A 75 7.21 -4.32 17.70
C ILE A 75 7.82 -4.54 19.08
N LEU A 76 8.78 -5.45 19.15
CA LEU A 76 9.48 -5.74 20.40
C LEU A 76 10.47 -4.63 20.72
N GLY A 77 10.41 -4.10 21.93
CA GLY A 77 11.27 -3.01 22.39
C GLY A 77 11.02 -2.64 23.85
N LYS A 78 11.47 -1.45 24.25
CA LYS A 78 11.23 -0.91 25.60
C LYS A 78 10.67 0.52 25.48
N PRO A 79 9.35 0.70 25.55
CA PRO A 79 8.29 -0.32 25.67
C PRO A 79 8.04 -1.07 24.37
N ASN A 80 7.30 -2.18 24.42
CA ASN A 80 6.72 -2.80 23.25
C ASN A 80 5.64 -1.90 22.66
N ILE A 81 5.53 -1.87 21.33
CA ILE A 81 4.54 -1.08 20.62
C ILE A 81 3.61 -2.02 19.85
N VAL A 82 2.33 -1.98 20.17
CA VAL A 82 1.30 -2.66 19.36
C VAL A 82 0.98 -1.78 18.16
N PHE A 83 0.94 -2.37 16.98
CA PHE A 83 0.58 -1.67 15.75
C PHE A 83 -0.31 -2.54 14.89
N SER A 84 -0.99 -1.92 13.95
CA SER A 84 -1.88 -2.61 13.02
C SER A 84 -1.43 -2.37 11.59
N GLU A 85 -1.44 -3.43 10.79
CA GLU A 85 -1.17 -3.38 9.35
C GLU A 85 -2.25 -4.13 8.57
N GLY A 86 -2.54 -3.62 7.38
CA GLY A 86 -3.46 -4.27 6.45
C GLY A 86 -2.80 -5.46 5.78
N ARG A 87 -3.58 -6.52 5.59
CA ARG A 87 -3.22 -7.72 4.82
C ARG A 87 -4.33 -7.99 3.82
N CYS A 88 -4.38 -7.15 2.82
CA CYS A 88 -5.34 -7.20 1.71
C CYS A 88 -4.80 -6.40 0.54
N VAL A 89 -5.37 -6.54 -0.63
CA VAL A 89 -5.08 -5.66 -1.77
C VAL A 89 -5.30 -4.20 -1.36
N GLY A 90 -4.29 -3.35 -1.54
CA GLY A 90 -4.25 -1.97 -1.04
C GLY A 90 -3.53 -1.83 0.32
N GLY A 91 -3.27 -2.93 1.03
CA GLY A 91 -2.52 -2.94 2.29
C GLY A 91 -3.11 -2.04 3.37
N SER A 92 -2.24 -1.37 4.13
CA SER A 92 -2.66 -0.49 5.23
C SER A 92 -3.43 0.76 4.80
N THR A 93 -3.44 1.11 3.50
CA THR A 93 -4.27 2.21 3.00
C THR A 93 -5.77 1.87 3.05
N VAL A 94 -6.13 0.59 3.08
CA VAL A 94 -7.53 0.14 3.19
C VAL A 94 -8.06 0.27 4.62
N ILE A 95 -7.19 0.09 5.61
CA ILE A 95 -7.57 0.06 7.04
C ILE A 95 -7.23 1.36 7.79
N ASN A 96 -6.73 2.37 7.10
CA ASN A 96 -6.42 3.66 7.72
C ASN A 96 -7.68 4.44 8.12
N GLY A 97 -7.48 5.54 8.86
CA GLY A 97 -8.59 6.40 9.29
C GLY A 97 -9.10 7.38 8.22
N GLY A 98 -8.75 7.20 6.95
CA GLY A 98 -9.16 8.10 5.86
C GLY A 98 -8.49 9.48 5.90
N MET A 99 -7.42 9.63 6.65
CA MET A 99 -6.66 10.89 6.74
C MET A 99 -5.64 10.97 5.61
N CYS A 100 -5.93 11.84 4.64
CA CYS A 100 -5.04 12.14 3.52
C CYS A 100 -4.57 13.59 3.63
N TRP A 101 -3.29 13.82 3.86
CA TRP A 101 -2.71 15.14 4.01
C TRP A 101 -1.60 15.36 3.00
N ARG A 102 -1.60 16.52 2.35
CA ARG A 102 -0.45 16.96 1.57
C ARG A 102 0.71 17.24 2.51
N THR A 103 1.92 16.90 2.10
CA THR A 103 3.11 17.20 2.87
C THR A 103 3.25 18.72 3.02
N PRO A 104 3.31 19.27 4.25
CA PRO A 104 3.52 20.70 4.46
C PRO A 104 4.85 21.17 3.86
N GLU A 105 4.87 22.38 3.28
CA GLU A 105 6.05 22.96 2.64
C GLU A 105 7.28 22.94 3.54
N ARG A 106 7.14 23.31 4.81
CA ARG A 106 8.22 23.25 5.80
C ARG A 106 8.87 21.86 5.96
N VAL A 107 8.12 20.79 5.69
CA VAL A 107 8.64 19.41 5.73
C VAL A 107 9.40 19.11 4.46
N MET A 108 8.89 19.54 3.30
CA MET A 108 9.61 19.41 2.02
C MET A 108 10.92 20.22 2.03
N GLU A 109 10.90 21.41 2.59
CA GLU A 109 12.11 22.22 2.80
C GLU A 109 13.13 21.49 3.67
N ARG A 110 12.69 20.93 4.80
CA ARG A 110 13.54 20.13 5.68
C ARG A 110 14.17 18.95 4.96
N TRP A 111 13.38 18.20 4.18
CA TRP A 111 13.90 17.09 3.37
C TRP A 111 14.98 17.55 2.37
N ARG A 112 14.79 18.72 1.77
CA ARG A 112 15.78 19.28 0.85
C ARG A 112 17.09 19.65 1.56
N TRP A 113 16.99 20.32 2.69
CA TRP A 113 18.18 20.82 3.42
C TRP A 113 18.90 19.73 4.22
N GLU A 114 18.18 18.87 4.92
CA GLU A 114 18.77 17.87 5.80
C GLU A 114 19.11 16.56 5.08
N MET A 115 18.35 16.20 4.05
CA MET A 115 18.46 14.90 3.36
C MET A 115 18.91 15.03 1.89
N GLY A 116 19.09 16.24 1.37
CA GLY A 116 19.49 16.45 -0.01
C GLY A 116 18.44 16.09 -1.06
N LEU A 117 17.16 15.95 -0.68
CA LEU A 117 16.06 15.55 -1.56
C LEU A 117 15.56 16.75 -2.38
N THR A 118 16.34 17.21 -3.34
CA THR A 118 16.08 18.44 -4.11
C THR A 118 14.85 18.36 -5.03
N GLY A 119 14.33 17.14 -5.29
CA GLY A 119 13.14 16.92 -6.10
C GLY A 119 11.81 17.19 -5.40
N PHE A 120 11.80 17.32 -4.06
CA PHE A 120 10.59 17.52 -3.27
C PHE A 120 10.30 19.00 -3.06
N THR A 121 9.75 19.64 -4.08
CA THR A 121 9.32 21.06 -4.05
C THR A 121 7.80 21.13 -4.26
N PRO A 122 7.08 22.15 -3.72
CA PRO A 122 5.64 22.26 -3.86
C PRO A 122 5.18 22.17 -5.32
N ASP A 123 5.83 22.90 -6.23
CA ASP A 123 5.52 22.91 -7.65
C ASP A 123 5.62 21.54 -8.34
N LYS A 124 6.51 20.67 -7.85
CA LYS A 124 6.65 19.28 -8.35
C LYS A 124 5.73 18.29 -7.66
N MET A 125 5.46 18.52 -6.37
CA MET A 125 4.67 17.59 -5.57
C MET A 125 3.17 17.81 -5.70
N ASP A 126 2.71 19.06 -5.88
CA ASP A 126 1.28 19.37 -5.98
C ASP A 126 0.56 18.60 -7.09
N PRO A 127 1.08 18.48 -8.31
CA PRO A 127 0.43 17.67 -9.35
C PRO A 127 0.34 16.17 -8.98
N LEU A 128 1.29 15.66 -8.20
CA LEU A 128 1.28 14.27 -7.74
C LEU A 128 0.23 14.05 -6.65
N PHE A 129 0.07 15.01 -5.74
CA PHE A 129 -0.99 14.99 -4.74
C PHE A 129 -2.40 15.11 -5.35
N GLU A 130 -2.53 15.80 -6.48
CA GLU A 130 -3.82 15.86 -7.19
C GLU A 130 -4.15 14.56 -7.93
N LYS A 131 -3.13 13.76 -8.29
CA LYS A 131 -3.30 12.50 -9.00
C LYS A 131 -3.76 11.37 -8.07
N VAL A 132 -3.40 11.42 -6.79
CA VAL A 132 -3.71 10.41 -5.77
C VAL A 132 -4.92 10.85 -4.95
#